data_3a458289e63dab574f6759a155b3ce59
#
_entry.id   3a458289e63dab574f6759a155b3ce59
#
_cell.length_a   1.000
_cell.length_b   1.000
_cell.length_c   1.000
_cell.angle_alpha   90.00
_cell.angle_beta   90.00
_cell.angle_gamma   90.00
#
_symmetry.space_group_name_H-M   'P 1'
#
loop_
_entity.id
_entity.type
_entity.pdbx_description
1 polymer ?
#
loop_
_entity_poly.entity_id
_entity_poly.type
_entity_poly.pdbx_seq_one_letter_code
_entity_poly.pdbx_strand_id
1 'polypeptide(L)'
;PKRQGRGMKIKNNPLAEYASQHDLETLMPINPNNNNFLVKLAEKKPDALITSAYGKILSEAFLDSFCLGNINIHPSLLPRWRGPSPIESALLEGDKTTGVTLIQMTDKLDAGPIYQQESIQLSGENSKALSKKLSMLAADMVEEFLPVFLDGKSTAKDQDESLVTYSKIIKKEHARI
;
A
#
# COMPACT_ATOMS: atom_id res chain seq x y z
N PRO A 1 -16.98 -8.63 0.31
CA PRO A 1 -17.73 -7.42 -0.10
C PRO A 1 -18.16 -6.62 1.13
N LYS A 2 -17.88 -5.31 1.15
CA LYS A 2 -18.31 -4.41 2.24
C LYS A 2 -19.53 -3.60 1.78
N ARG A 3 -20.44 -3.32 2.72
CA ARG A 3 -21.55 -2.39 2.46
C ARG A 3 -21.02 -0.98 2.27
N GLN A 4 -21.37 -0.32 1.17
CA GLN A 4 -20.86 1.02 0.81
C GLN A 4 -21.99 1.95 0.36
N GLY A 5 -21.79 3.26 0.58
CA GLY A 5 -22.68 4.33 0.13
C GLY A 5 -23.96 4.48 0.97
N ARG A 6 -24.77 5.51 0.63
CA ARG A 6 -26.02 5.84 1.34
C ARG A 6 -27.08 4.73 1.34
N GLY A 7 -27.02 3.79 0.40
CA GLY A 7 -27.95 2.67 0.30
C GLY A 7 -27.45 1.35 0.89
N MET A 8 -26.30 1.32 1.59
CA MET A 8 -25.71 0.12 2.21
C MET A 8 -25.61 -1.08 1.23
N LYS A 9 -25.53 -0.83 -0.08
CA LYS A 9 -25.42 -1.88 -1.10
C LYS A 9 -24.09 -2.61 -0.95
N ILE A 10 -24.14 -3.93 -1.03
CA ILE A 10 -22.94 -4.75 -1.10
C ILE A 10 -22.32 -4.53 -2.48
N LYS A 11 -21.12 -3.92 -2.50
CA LYS A 11 -20.31 -3.82 -3.72
C LYS A 11 -19.11 -4.76 -3.60
N ASN A 12 -18.80 -5.40 -4.70
CA ASN A 12 -17.55 -6.14 -4.79
C ASN A 12 -16.36 -5.18 -4.69
N ASN A 13 -15.23 -5.69 -4.24
CA ASN A 13 -13.98 -4.96 -4.29
C ASN A 13 -13.58 -4.81 -5.78
N PRO A 14 -13.25 -3.60 -6.27
CA PRO A 14 -12.85 -3.40 -7.66
C PRO A 14 -11.69 -4.31 -8.11
N LEU A 15 -10.74 -4.58 -7.20
CA LEU A 15 -9.65 -5.51 -7.49
C LEU A 15 -10.15 -6.95 -7.69
N ALA A 16 -11.13 -7.40 -6.90
CA ALA A 16 -11.72 -8.73 -7.07
C ALA A 16 -12.55 -8.84 -8.36
N GLU A 17 -13.22 -7.75 -8.77
CA GLU A 17 -13.91 -7.68 -10.07
C GLU A 17 -12.91 -7.77 -11.23
N TYR A 18 -11.82 -7.02 -11.17
CA TYR A 18 -10.75 -7.07 -12.16
C TYR A 18 -10.10 -8.46 -12.23
N ALA A 19 -9.76 -9.05 -11.08
CA ALA A 19 -9.18 -10.38 -11.02
C ALA A 19 -10.11 -11.44 -11.65
N SER A 20 -11.41 -11.37 -11.39
CA SER A 20 -12.41 -12.27 -12.01
C SER A 20 -12.50 -12.10 -13.52
N GLN A 21 -12.36 -10.87 -14.05
CA GLN A 21 -12.40 -10.59 -15.49
C GLN A 21 -11.15 -11.11 -16.22
N HIS A 22 -10.05 -11.33 -15.48
CA HIS A 22 -8.78 -11.80 -16.01
C HIS A 22 -8.41 -13.21 -15.54
N ASP A 23 -9.38 -13.98 -15.04
CA ASP A 23 -9.19 -15.36 -14.56
C ASP A 23 -8.08 -15.50 -13.50
N LEU A 24 -7.85 -14.43 -12.71
CA LEU A 24 -6.88 -14.44 -11.62
C LEU A 24 -7.52 -14.99 -10.36
N GLU A 25 -6.84 -15.93 -9.71
CA GLU A 25 -7.29 -16.50 -8.45
C GLU A 25 -7.38 -15.44 -7.35
N THR A 26 -8.49 -15.44 -6.62
CA THR A 26 -8.74 -14.48 -5.54
C THR A 26 -8.92 -15.18 -4.21
N LEU A 27 -8.10 -14.86 -3.22
CA LEU A 27 -8.23 -15.32 -1.84
C LEU A 27 -8.67 -14.13 -0.96
N MET A 28 -9.79 -14.31 -0.23
CA MET A 28 -10.36 -13.25 0.63
C MET A 28 -10.48 -13.71 2.08
N PRO A 29 -9.36 -13.90 2.80
CA PRO A 29 -9.40 -14.36 4.18
C PRO A 29 -9.98 -13.27 5.10
N ILE A 30 -10.80 -13.68 6.07
CA ILE A 30 -11.26 -12.78 7.15
C ILE A 30 -10.05 -12.33 7.98
N ASN A 31 -9.18 -13.27 8.32
CA ASN A 31 -7.91 -13.02 9.00
C ASN A 31 -6.76 -13.66 8.19
N PRO A 32 -5.86 -12.85 7.57
CA PRO A 32 -4.74 -13.37 6.79
C PRO A 32 -3.70 -14.10 7.65
N ASN A 33 -3.65 -13.79 8.94
CA ASN A 33 -2.68 -14.38 9.87
C ASN A 33 -3.18 -15.71 10.50
N ASN A 34 -4.33 -16.23 10.05
CA ASN A 34 -4.85 -17.50 10.55
C ASN A 34 -4.02 -18.67 10.02
N ASN A 35 -3.63 -19.62 10.87
CA ASN A 35 -2.79 -20.75 10.51
C ASN A 35 -3.33 -21.56 9.32
N ASN A 36 -4.65 -21.80 9.27
CA ASN A 36 -5.24 -22.54 8.12
C ASN A 36 -5.07 -21.77 6.80
N PHE A 37 -5.07 -20.44 6.85
CA PHE A 37 -4.81 -19.63 5.67
C PHE A 37 -3.32 -19.61 5.31
N LEU A 38 -2.43 -19.54 6.29
CA LEU A 38 -0.98 -19.61 6.07
C LEU A 38 -0.56 -20.93 5.44
N VAL A 39 -1.14 -22.06 5.87
CA VAL A 39 -0.89 -23.37 5.22
C VAL A 39 -1.32 -23.34 3.75
N LYS A 40 -2.52 -22.85 3.44
CA LYS A 40 -2.99 -22.73 2.04
C LYS A 40 -2.13 -21.78 1.20
N LEU A 41 -1.62 -20.71 1.81
CA LEU A 41 -0.71 -19.78 1.14
C LEU A 41 0.62 -20.47 0.82
N ALA A 42 1.18 -21.19 1.78
CA ALA A 42 2.43 -21.91 1.61
C ALA A 42 2.36 -23.01 0.53
N GLU A 43 1.20 -23.69 0.38
CA GLU A 43 0.97 -24.65 -0.70
C GLU A 43 1.08 -24.03 -2.09
N LYS A 44 0.79 -22.73 -2.23
CA LYS A 44 0.90 -21.99 -3.49
C LYS A 44 2.34 -21.56 -3.81
N LYS A 45 3.25 -21.63 -2.85
CA LYS A 45 4.66 -21.23 -2.97
C LYS A 45 4.82 -19.86 -3.64
N PRO A 46 4.21 -18.80 -3.10
CA PRO A 46 4.32 -17.48 -3.70
C PRO A 46 5.76 -16.96 -3.60
N ASP A 47 6.26 -16.36 -4.66
CA ASP A 47 7.63 -15.82 -4.69
C ASP A 47 7.72 -14.48 -3.96
N ALA A 48 6.80 -13.58 -4.22
CA ALA A 48 6.82 -12.20 -3.74
C ALA A 48 5.43 -11.71 -3.31
N LEU A 49 5.40 -10.74 -2.40
CA LEU A 49 4.20 -10.04 -1.99
C LEU A 49 4.25 -8.58 -2.45
N ILE A 50 3.20 -8.11 -3.11
CA ILE A 50 2.98 -6.68 -3.36
C ILE A 50 1.70 -6.26 -2.64
N THR A 51 1.78 -5.25 -1.79
CA THR A 51 0.63 -4.71 -1.06
C THR A 51 0.37 -3.26 -1.46
N SER A 52 -0.91 -2.92 -1.52
CA SER A 52 -1.38 -1.55 -1.70
C SER A 52 -2.69 -1.37 -0.94
N ALA A 53 -2.73 -0.43 -0.02
CA ALA A 53 -3.93 -0.08 0.77
C ALA A 53 -4.65 -1.30 1.40
N TYR A 54 -3.92 -2.30 1.86
CA TYR A 54 -4.50 -3.55 2.36
C TYR A 54 -5.26 -3.37 3.68
N GLY A 55 -4.78 -2.49 4.54
CA GLY A 55 -5.47 -2.05 5.75
C GLY A 55 -5.58 -3.09 6.87
N LYS A 56 -4.81 -4.17 6.81
CA LYS A 56 -4.67 -5.15 7.89
C LYS A 56 -3.20 -5.32 8.24
N ILE A 57 -2.94 -5.59 9.51
CA ILE A 57 -1.59 -5.96 9.97
C ILE A 57 -1.32 -7.39 9.49
N LEU A 58 -0.18 -7.57 8.85
CA LEU A 58 0.34 -8.86 8.41
C LEU A 58 1.39 -9.32 9.43
N SER A 59 1.26 -10.55 9.92
CA SER A 59 2.22 -11.12 10.86
C SER A 59 3.54 -11.46 10.16
N GLU A 60 4.61 -11.55 10.92
CA GLU A 60 5.91 -12.02 10.45
C GLU A 60 5.79 -13.36 9.71
N ALA A 61 5.09 -14.33 10.30
CA ALA A 61 4.82 -15.62 9.65
C ALA A 61 4.07 -15.53 8.31
N PHE A 62 3.23 -14.49 8.12
CA PHE A 62 2.62 -14.21 6.82
C PHE A 62 3.65 -13.64 5.84
N LEU A 63 4.46 -12.68 6.27
CA LEU A 63 5.48 -12.04 5.43
C LEU A 63 6.57 -13.03 5.02
N ASP A 64 6.96 -13.94 5.91
CA ASP A 64 7.95 -15.01 5.67
C ASP A 64 7.46 -16.09 4.69
N SER A 65 6.17 -16.10 4.34
CA SER A 65 5.65 -17.02 3.32
C SER A 65 6.11 -16.68 1.90
N PHE A 66 6.78 -15.54 1.69
CA PHE A 66 7.22 -15.06 0.38
C PHE A 66 8.74 -15.09 0.30
N CYS A 67 9.30 -16.03 -0.48
CA CYS A 67 10.74 -16.32 -0.47
C CYS A 67 11.63 -15.17 -0.95
N LEU A 68 11.11 -14.28 -1.82
CA LEU A 68 11.79 -13.07 -2.29
C LEU A 68 11.44 -11.84 -1.44
N GLY A 69 10.54 -11.99 -0.46
CA GLY A 69 10.11 -10.91 0.40
C GLY A 69 8.89 -10.14 -0.10
N ASN A 70 8.82 -8.88 0.25
CA ASN A 70 7.60 -8.10 0.07
C ASN A 70 7.88 -6.64 -0.33
N ILE A 71 6.90 -6.04 -1.02
CA ILE A 71 6.86 -4.63 -1.40
C ILE A 71 5.53 -4.05 -0.93
N ASN A 72 5.55 -2.96 -0.16
CA ASN A 72 4.37 -2.15 0.09
C ASN A 72 4.45 -0.84 -0.67
N ILE A 73 3.36 -0.49 -1.34
CA ILE A 73 3.20 0.77 -2.07
C ILE A 73 2.58 1.79 -1.13
N HIS A 74 3.37 2.79 -0.73
CA HIS A 74 2.92 3.84 0.17
C HIS A 74 2.81 5.19 -0.56
N PRO A 75 1.64 5.85 -0.58
CA PRO A 75 1.42 7.05 -1.38
C PRO A 75 1.86 8.33 -0.64
N SER A 76 3.11 8.38 -0.23
CA SER A 76 3.84 9.57 0.24
C SER A 76 5.33 9.42 0.01
N LEU A 77 6.09 10.48 0.22
CA LEU A 77 7.55 10.46 0.28
C LEU A 77 7.99 10.13 1.72
N LEU A 78 8.08 8.84 2.05
CA LEU A 78 8.54 8.41 3.37
C LEU A 78 9.96 8.94 3.67
N PRO A 79 10.27 9.28 4.93
CA PRO A 79 9.53 8.98 6.15
C PRO A 79 8.37 9.94 6.47
N ARG A 80 8.04 10.87 5.57
CA ARG A 80 6.90 11.78 5.76
C ARG A 80 5.59 11.06 5.52
N TRP A 81 4.63 11.26 6.43
CA TRP A 81 3.27 10.73 6.37
C TRP A 81 3.17 9.20 6.46
N ARG A 82 3.93 8.55 7.36
CA ARG A 82 3.61 7.18 7.76
C ARG A 82 2.16 7.09 8.26
N GLY A 83 1.45 5.99 7.96
CA GLY A 83 0.11 5.75 8.48
C GLY A 83 -1.01 5.79 7.44
N PRO A 84 -2.28 5.93 7.88
CA PRO A 84 -3.44 5.51 7.09
C PRO A 84 -3.96 6.52 6.06
N SER A 85 -3.57 7.80 6.10
CA SER A 85 -4.15 8.85 5.25
C SER A 85 -3.08 9.82 4.71
N PRO A 86 -2.00 9.31 4.05
CA PRO A 86 -0.90 10.15 3.59
C PRO A 86 -1.31 11.16 2.51
N ILE A 87 -2.21 10.79 1.60
CA ILE A 87 -2.69 11.65 0.51
C ILE A 87 -3.43 12.88 1.07
N GLU A 88 -4.37 12.63 1.97
CA GLU A 88 -5.13 13.70 2.61
C GLU A 88 -4.23 14.57 3.50
N SER A 89 -3.27 13.96 4.19
CA SER A 89 -2.33 14.69 5.04
C SER A 89 -1.47 15.66 4.24
N ALA A 90 -0.94 15.22 3.10
CA ALA A 90 -0.16 16.09 2.21
C ALA A 90 -0.99 17.29 1.68
N LEU A 91 -2.26 17.04 1.33
CA LEU A 91 -3.17 18.11 0.87
C LEU A 91 -3.53 19.09 1.99
N LEU A 92 -3.86 18.58 3.18
CA LEU A 92 -4.26 19.43 4.32
C LEU A 92 -3.12 20.29 4.83
N GLU A 93 -1.88 19.78 4.79
CA GLU A 93 -0.70 20.51 5.22
C GLU A 93 -0.17 21.48 4.14
N GLY A 94 -0.73 21.39 2.93
CA GLY A 94 -0.34 22.25 1.81
C GLY A 94 1.05 21.93 1.26
N ASP A 95 1.43 20.66 1.31
CA ASP A 95 2.69 20.20 0.73
C ASP A 95 2.78 20.62 -0.74
N LYS A 96 3.96 20.98 -1.19
CA LYS A 96 4.19 21.34 -2.61
C LYS A 96 4.55 20.13 -3.46
N THR A 97 5.06 19.09 -2.81
CA THR A 97 5.53 17.87 -3.44
C THR A 97 5.04 16.68 -2.61
N THR A 98 4.59 15.64 -3.28
CA THR A 98 4.32 14.33 -2.68
C THR A 98 4.82 13.25 -3.64
N GLY A 99 4.52 11.99 -3.39
CA GLY A 99 4.97 10.93 -4.27
C GLY A 99 4.54 9.55 -3.81
N VAL A 100 5.24 8.55 -4.31
CA VAL A 100 5.07 7.15 -3.96
C VAL A 100 6.39 6.60 -3.44
N THR A 101 6.33 5.78 -2.41
CA THR A 101 7.46 5.03 -1.89
C THR A 101 7.17 3.53 -1.97
N LEU A 102 8.07 2.77 -2.54
CA LEU A 102 8.12 1.31 -2.44
C LEU A 102 8.98 0.95 -1.23
N ILE A 103 8.41 0.27 -0.24
CA ILE A 103 9.11 -0.12 0.99
C ILE A 103 9.01 -1.62 1.23
N GLN A 104 9.95 -2.17 1.97
CA GLN A 104 9.82 -3.46 2.61
C GLN A 104 8.87 -3.33 3.81
N MET A 105 7.90 -4.22 3.93
CA MET A 105 7.06 -4.26 5.13
C MET A 105 7.82 -4.90 6.30
N THR A 106 7.59 -4.34 7.47
CA THR A 106 8.07 -4.86 8.76
C THR A 106 6.91 -4.91 9.75
N ASP A 107 7.16 -5.28 10.97
CA ASP A 107 6.21 -5.23 12.10
C ASP A 107 5.81 -3.79 12.48
N LYS A 108 6.60 -2.79 12.07
CA LYS A 108 6.36 -1.38 12.34
C LYS A 108 5.63 -0.70 11.18
N LEU A 109 4.65 0.13 11.50
CA LEU A 109 3.80 0.82 10.54
C LEU A 109 4.62 1.73 9.62
N ASP A 110 4.69 1.39 8.33
CA ASP A 110 5.34 2.13 7.24
C ASP A 110 6.78 2.57 7.55
N ALA A 111 7.48 1.83 8.43
CA ALA A 111 8.83 2.14 8.91
C ALA A 111 9.92 1.28 8.27
N GLY A 112 9.57 0.39 7.37
CA GLY A 112 10.54 -0.48 6.70
C GLY A 112 11.46 0.25 5.74
N PRO A 113 12.57 -0.39 5.34
CA PRO A 113 13.52 0.17 4.41
C PRO A 113 12.90 0.52 3.06
N ILE A 114 13.38 1.58 2.44
CA ILE A 114 12.91 2.13 1.17
C ILE A 114 13.68 1.48 0.02
N TYR A 115 12.94 0.89 -0.93
CA TYR A 115 13.48 0.40 -2.19
C TYR A 115 13.62 1.53 -3.21
N GLN A 116 12.53 2.27 -3.42
CA GLN A 116 12.46 3.33 -4.44
C GLN A 116 11.46 4.41 -4.02
N GLN A 117 11.72 5.64 -4.47
CA GLN A 117 10.80 6.77 -4.30
C GLN A 117 10.73 7.58 -5.58
N GLU A 118 9.50 8.00 -5.93
CA GLU A 118 9.26 8.94 -7.01
C GLU A 118 8.34 10.07 -6.55
N SER A 119 8.67 11.28 -6.97
CA SER A 119 7.97 12.49 -6.54
C SER A 119 7.16 13.14 -7.64
N ILE A 120 6.05 13.77 -7.26
CA ILE A 120 5.26 14.65 -8.13
C ILE A 120 5.02 15.99 -7.46
N GLN A 121 4.94 17.05 -8.27
CA GLN A 121 4.52 18.39 -7.81
C GLN A 121 3.00 18.42 -7.65
N LEU A 122 2.54 19.06 -6.58
CA LEU A 122 1.12 19.34 -6.34
C LEU A 122 0.76 20.69 -6.98
N SER A 123 -0.36 20.72 -7.72
CA SER A 123 -0.85 21.89 -8.45
C SER A 123 -2.34 22.18 -8.19
N GLY A 124 -2.80 21.88 -6.95
CA GLY A 124 -4.17 22.15 -6.53
C GLY A 124 -5.15 21.01 -6.74
N GLU A 125 -4.66 19.78 -6.86
CA GLU A 125 -5.48 18.58 -6.94
C GLU A 125 -6.35 18.42 -5.68
N ASN A 126 -7.55 17.85 -5.87
CA ASN A 126 -8.30 17.25 -4.76
C ASN A 126 -7.81 15.80 -4.49
N SER A 127 -8.20 15.23 -3.35
CA SER A 127 -7.77 13.88 -2.93
C SER A 127 -8.04 12.81 -3.99
N LYS A 128 -9.18 12.87 -4.70
CA LYS A 128 -9.51 11.89 -5.74
C LYS A 128 -8.59 11.99 -6.95
N ALA A 129 -8.30 13.20 -7.41
CA ALA A 129 -7.40 13.44 -8.55
C ALA A 129 -5.97 13.04 -8.19
N LEU A 130 -5.51 13.41 -6.98
CA LEU A 130 -4.19 13.05 -6.49
C LEU A 130 -4.04 11.53 -6.32
N SER A 131 -5.03 10.87 -5.72
CA SER A 131 -5.03 9.40 -5.59
C SER A 131 -4.89 8.71 -6.96
N LYS A 132 -5.58 9.22 -7.99
CA LYS A 132 -5.44 8.68 -9.35
C LYS A 132 -4.02 8.87 -9.90
N LYS A 133 -3.44 10.07 -9.76
CA LYS A 133 -2.06 10.35 -10.22
C LYS A 133 -1.04 9.44 -9.53
N LEU A 134 -1.15 9.32 -8.19
CA LEU A 134 -0.25 8.46 -7.41
C LEU A 134 -0.42 6.97 -7.72
N SER A 135 -1.65 6.53 -8.04
CA SER A 135 -1.88 5.14 -8.46
C SER A 135 -1.24 4.82 -9.82
N MET A 136 -1.24 5.77 -10.76
CA MET A 136 -0.56 5.59 -12.05
C MET A 136 0.96 5.56 -11.85
N LEU A 137 1.50 6.52 -11.10
CA LEU A 137 2.92 6.55 -10.75
C LEU A 137 3.35 5.24 -10.06
N ALA A 138 2.55 4.75 -9.12
CA ALA A 138 2.83 3.50 -8.42
C ALA A 138 2.85 2.28 -9.35
N ALA A 139 1.96 2.24 -10.35
CA ALA A 139 1.94 1.16 -11.34
C ALA A 139 3.22 1.18 -12.18
N ASP A 140 3.62 2.36 -12.70
CA ASP A 140 4.84 2.53 -13.48
C ASP A 140 6.08 2.13 -12.66
N MET A 141 6.17 2.59 -11.40
CA MET A 141 7.27 2.23 -10.49
C MET A 141 7.36 0.72 -10.22
N VAL A 142 6.21 0.07 -10.00
CA VAL A 142 6.19 -1.38 -9.75
C VAL A 142 6.59 -2.14 -11.01
N GLU A 143 6.09 -1.74 -12.18
CA GLU A 143 6.46 -2.37 -13.46
C GLU A 143 7.97 -2.30 -13.72
N GLU A 144 8.58 -1.15 -13.46
CA GLU A 144 10.02 -0.96 -13.61
C GLU A 144 10.85 -1.72 -12.56
N PHE A 145 10.41 -1.68 -11.29
CA PHE A 145 11.16 -2.23 -10.17
C PHE A 145 11.04 -3.75 -10.02
N LEU A 146 9.89 -4.33 -10.39
CA LEU A 146 9.58 -5.73 -10.14
C LEU A 146 10.60 -6.72 -10.72
N PRO A 147 11.13 -6.55 -11.95
CA PRO A 147 12.17 -7.44 -12.49
C PRO A 147 13.43 -7.46 -11.61
N VAL A 148 13.87 -6.30 -11.13
CA VAL A 148 15.06 -6.18 -10.27
C VAL A 148 14.82 -6.84 -8.90
N PHE A 149 13.60 -6.70 -8.38
CA PHE A 149 13.19 -7.34 -7.13
C PHE A 149 13.15 -8.86 -7.24
N LEU A 150 12.53 -9.38 -8.31
CA LEU A 150 12.43 -10.83 -8.56
C LEU A 150 13.79 -11.49 -8.83
N ASP A 151 14.75 -10.75 -9.40
CA ASP A 151 16.13 -11.20 -9.57
C ASP A 151 16.94 -11.23 -8.25
N GLY A 152 16.36 -10.78 -7.13
CA GLY A 152 17.05 -10.66 -5.84
C GLY A 152 18.17 -9.61 -5.80
N LYS A 153 18.17 -8.67 -6.75
CA LYS A 153 19.21 -7.61 -6.87
C LYS A 153 18.80 -6.29 -6.24
N SER A 154 17.58 -6.23 -5.69
CA SER A 154 17.06 -5.02 -5.05
C SER A 154 17.82 -4.73 -3.75
N THR A 155 18.09 -3.45 -3.51
CA THR A 155 18.64 -2.96 -2.24
C THR A 155 17.67 -1.96 -1.63
N ALA A 156 17.55 -1.98 -0.33
CA ALA A 156 16.71 -1.04 0.41
C ALA A 156 17.58 -0.22 1.38
N LYS A 157 17.14 1.02 1.67
CA LYS A 157 17.81 1.94 2.61
C LYS A 157 16.88 2.23 3.77
N ASP A 158 17.42 2.25 4.97
CA ASP A 158 16.68 2.63 6.17
C ASP A 158 16.16 4.07 6.05
N GLN A 159 15.00 4.30 6.65
CA GLN A 159 14.42 5.64 6.73
C GLN A 159 15.14 6.48 7.78
N ASP A 160 15.26 7.80 7.56
CA ASP A 160 15.76 8.74 8.56
C ASP A 160 14.67 9.01 9.61
N GLU A 161 14.83 8.44 10.79
CA GLU A 161 13.87 8.57 11.88
C GLU A 161 13.70 10.03 12.38
N SER A 162 14.66 10.91 12.12
CA SER A 162 14.56 12.35 12.49
C SER A 162 13.55 13.12 11.62
N LEU A 163 13.19 12.58 10.46
CA LEU A 163 12.27 13.21 9.49
C LEU A 163 10.88 12.62 9.51
N VAL A 164 10.62 11.67 10.42
CA VAL A 164 9.33 10.96 10.47
C VAL A 164 8.19 11.88 10.83
N THR A 165 7.12 11.80 10.05
CA THR A 165 5.81 12.36 10.42
C THR A 165 4.72 11.32 10.22
N TYR A 166 3.60 11.50 10.91
CA TYR A 166 2.49 10.54 10.89
C TYR A 166 1.23 11.17 10.34
N SER A 167 0.54 10.45 9.46
CA SER A 167 -0.82 10.74 9.06
C SER A 167 -1.82 10.20 10.08
N LYS A 168 -2.96 10.87 10.24
CA LYS A 168 -4.06 10.45 11.13
C LYS A 168 -5.24 9.94 10.30
N ILE A 169 -6.03 9.03 10.88
CA ILE A 169 -7.28 8.60 10.25
C ILE A 169 -8.19 9.83 10.09
N ILE A 170 -8.60 10.12 8.86
CA ILE A 170 -9.56 11.18 8.58
C ILE A 170 -10.98 10.70 8.91
N LYS A 171 -11.62 11.38 9.85
CA LYS A 171 -12.99 11.09 10.26
C LYS A 171 -13.94 12.15 9.73
N LYS A 172 -15.23 11.82 9.62
CA LYS A 172 -16.28 12.75 9.16
C LYS A 172 -16.37 14.03 10.00
N GLU A 173 -16.06 13.95 11.27
CA GLU A 173 -16.02 15.11 12.19
C GLU A 173 -14.96 16.14 11.83
N HIS A 174 -13.88 15.73 11.15
CA HIS A 174 -12.82 16.63 10.66
C HIS A 174 -13.26 17.44 9.42
N ALA A 175 -14.38 17.09 8.79
CA ALA A 175 -14.94 17.79 7.63
C ALA A 175 -16.01 18.83 8.01
N ARG A 176 -16.18 19.14 9.29
CA ARG A 176 -17.09 20.23 9.73
C ARG A 176 -16.36 21.56 9.54
N ILE A 177 -16.89 22.35 8.61
CA ILE A 177 -16.62 23.76 8.40
C ILE A 177 -17.62 24.54 9.28
#